data_43d31f035f2ac429657b70b708d0c7f4
#
_entry.id   43d31f035f2ac429657b70b708d0c7f4
#
_cell.length_a   1.000
_cell.length_b   1.000
_cell.length_c   1.000
_cell.angle_alpha   90.00
_cell.angle_beta   90.00
_cell.angle_gamma   90.00
#
_symmetry.space_group_name_H-M   'P 1'
#
loop_
_entity.id
_entity.type
_entity.pdbx_description
1 polymer ?
#
loop_
_entity_poly.entity_id
_entity_poly.type
_entity_poly.pdbx_seq_one_letter_code
_entity_poly.pdbx_strand_id
1 'polypeptide(L)'
;MCAKIQQKTESSKESVLNLVETLRKRNKLKWFGYHLANLLYFQNPQSTIRKSYQNSFHCCDEMYQADGKITSKYCKNRWCPQCQRIRMGALINAYAPRLEKEKKLYFITLTRPNVKAECLRQEIEE
;
A
#
# COMPACT_ATOMS: atom_id res chain seq x y z
N MET A 1 31.93 -33.91 -3.31
CA MET A 1 31.70 -32.68 -4.12
C MET A 1 30.25 -32.47 -4.58
N CYS A 2 29.32 -33.44 -4.47
CA CYS A 2 27.91 -33.30 -4.91
C CYS A 2 26.99 -32.49 -3.99
N ALA A 3 27.23 -32.42 -2.68
CA ALA A 3 26.32 -31.75 -1.74
C ALA A 3 26.20 -30.22 -1.92
N LYS A 4 27.28 -29.53 -2.36
CA LYS A 4 27.26 -28.07 -2.58
C LYS A 4 26.45 -27.62 -3.80
N ILE A 5 26.25 -28.49 -4.78
CA ILE A 5 25.49 -28.18 -6.00
C ILE A 5 23.99 -28.29 -5.72
N GLN A 6 23.54 -29.25 -4.92
CA GLN A 6 22.15 -29.44 -4.54
C GLN A 6 21.62 -28.30 -3.68
N GLN A 7 22.37 -27.81 -2.69
CA GLN A 7 21.97 -26.67 -1.84
C GLN A 7 21.79 -25.38 -2.63
N LYS A 8 22.62 -25.13 -3.67
CA LYS A 8 22.51 -23.93 -4.49
C LYS A 8 21.27 -23.93 -5.41
N THR A 9 20.83 -25.11 -5.87
CA THR A 9 19.63 -25.26 -6.72
C THR A 9 18.34 -25.17 -5.91
N GLU A 10 18.28 -25.64 -4.69
CA GLU A 10 17.12 -25.54 -3.80
C GLU A 10 16.88 -24.08 -3.36
N SER A 11 17.90 -23.36 -2.94
CA SER A 11 17.84 -21.94 -2.60
C SER A 11 17.35 -21.08 -3.78
N SER A 12 17.75 -21.42 -5.01
CA SER A 12 17.30 -20.71 -6.21
C SER A 12 15.81 -20.97 -6.51
N LYS A 13 15.32 -22.20 -6.33
CA LYS A 13 13.91 -22.56 -6.53
C LYS A 13 13.00 -21.87 -5.51
N GLU A 14 13.39 -21.84 -4.25
CA GLU A 14 12.65 -21.17 -3.18
C GLU A 14 12.54 -19.67 -3.41
N SER A 15 13.62 -19.01 -3.86
CA SER A 15 13.61 -17.59 -4.20
C SER A 15 12.67 -17.28 -5.38
N VAL A 16 12.62 -18.15 -6.38
CA VAL A 16 11.71 -18.01 -7.53
C VAL A 16 10.26 -18.21 -7.12
N LEU A 17 9.95 -19.19 -6.28
CA LEU A 17 8.58 -19.43 -5.77
C LEU A 17 8.09 -18.22 -4.95
N ASN A 18 8.93 -17.66 -4.09
CA ASN A 18 8.62 -16.45 -3.32
C ASN A 18 8.38 -15.24 -4.21
N LEU A 19 9.13 -15.10 -5.30
CA LEU A 19 8.92 -14.05 -6.29
C LEU A 19 7.57 -14.20 -7.01
N VAL A 20 7.25 -15.40 -7.47
CA VAL A 20 5.98 -15.70 -8.16
C VAL A 20 4.79 -15.41 -7.24
N GLU A 21 4.85 -15.82 -5.97
CA GLU A 21 3.78 -15.54 -5.01
C GLU A 21 3.62 -14.05 -4.73
N THR A 22 4.73 -13.32 -4.63
CA THR A 22 4.72 -11.87 -4.46
C THR A 22 4.09 -11.17 -5.67
N LEU A 23 4.40 -11.58 -6.88
CA LEU A 23 3.81 -11.06 -8.11
C LEU A 23 2.31 -11.39 -8.20
N ARG A 24 1.90 -12.58 -7.79
CA ARG A 24 0.48 -12.99 -7.73
C ARG A 24 -0.32 -12.11 -6.76
N LYS A 25 0.22 -11.84 -5.57
CA LYS A 25 -0.40 -10.94 -4.58
C LYS A 25 -0.51 -9.50 -5.11
N ARG A 26 0.52 -9.01 -5.80
CA ARG A 26 0.50 -7.68 -6.46
C ARG A 26 -0.56 -7.61 -7.55
N ASN A 27 -0.69 -8.65 -8.35
CA ASN A 27 -1.64 -8.70 -9.46
C ASN A 27 -3.10 -8.67 -8.95
N LYS A 28 -3.42 -9.47 -7.93
CA LYS A 28 -4.74 -9.43 -7.26
C LYS A 28 -5.07 -8.03 -6.71
N LEU A 29 -4.10 -7.39 -6.07
CA LEU A 29 -4.29 -6.07 -5.49
C LEU A 29 -4.47 -4.99 -6.57
N LYS A 30 -3.76 -5.12 -7.70
CA LYS A 30 -3.93 -4.23 -8.86
C LYS A 30 -5.34 -4.36 -9.45
N TRP A 31 -5.79 -5.59 -9.66
CA TRP A 31 -7.13 -5.87 -10.17
C TRP A 31 -8.22 -5.27 -9.27
N PHE A 32 -8.12 -5.46 -7.97
CA PHE A 32 -9.00 -4.83 -7.00
C PHE A 32 -8.95 -3.30 -7.07
N GLY A 33 -7.74 -2.71 -7.15
CA GLY A 33 -7.54 -1.27 -7.28
C GLY A 33 -8.18 -0.70 -8.55
N TYR A 34 -8.10 -1.44 -9.67
CA TYR A 34 -8.74 -1.09 -10.93
C TYR A 34 -10.27 -1.04 -10.79
N HIS A 35 -10.88 -2.07 -10.21
CA HIS A 35 -12.32 -2.10 -9.99
C HIS A 35 -12.80 -0.98 -9.06
N LEU A 36 -12.08 -0.74 -7.97
CA LEU A 36 -12.39 0.35 -7.03
C LEU A 36 -12.31 1.72 -7.72
N ALA A 37 -11.25 1.97 -8.50
CA ALA A 37 -11.09 3.21 -9.24
C ALA A 37 -12.21 3.43 -10.26
N ASN A 38 -12.61 2.37 -10.95
CA ASN A 38 -13.70 2.36 -11.92
C ASN A 38 -15.02 2.74 -11.25
N LEU A 39 -15.35 2.05 -10.18
CA LEU A 39 -16.57 2.28 -9.40
C LEU A 39 -16.63 3.73 -8.90
N LEU A 40 -15.54 4.25 -8.31
CA LEU A 40 -15.48 5.62 -7.83
C LEU A 40 -15.59 6.65 -8.96
N TYR A 41 -14.97 6.39 -10.11
CA TYR A 41 -15.00 7.28 -11.27
C TYR A 41 -16.39 7.41 -11.88
N PHE A 42 -17.13 6.31 -11.99
CA PHE A 42 -18.47 6.31 -12.58
C PHE A 42 -19.57 6.73 -11.60
N GLN A 43 -19.45 6.36 -10.34
CA GLN A 43 -20.45 6.75 -9.33
C GLN A 43 -20.37 8.20 -8.88
N ASN A 44 -19.22 8.85 -9.07
CA ASN A 44 -19.00 10.23 -8.63
C ASN A 44 -18.63 11.17 -9.78
N PRO A 45 -19.49 11.41 -10.77
CA PRO A 45 -19.16 12.21 -11.95
C PRO A 45 -18.84 13.67 -11.62
N GLN A 46 -19.40 14.20 -10.55
CA GLN A 46 -19.20 15.60 -10.10
C GLN A 46 -18.08 15.77 -9.08
N SER A 47 -17.33 14.70 -8.78
CA SER A 47 -16.25 14.78 -7.79
C SER A 47 -15.08 15.63 -8.27
N THR A 48 -14.62 16.55 -7.43
CA THR A 48 -13.41 17.37 -7.67
C THR A 48 -12.14 16.52 -7.80
N ILE A 49 -12.14 15.32 -7.23
CA ILE A 49 -11.01 14.38 -7.28
C ILE A 49 -11.15 13.31 -8.36
N ARG A 50 -12.06 13.48 -9.32
CA ARG A 50 -12.30 12.52 -10.41
C ARG A 50 -11.03 12.17 -11.19
N LYS A 51 -10.17 13.16 -11.46
CA LYS A 51 -8.86 12.95 -12.08
C LYS A 51 -7.95 12.03 -11.25
N SER A 52 -8.04 12.09 -9.93
CA SER A 52 -7.32 11.19 -9.02
C SER A 52 -7.79 9.74 -9.15
N TYR A 53 -9.10 9.52 -9.34
CA TYR A 53 -9.63 8.18 -9.62
C TYR A 53 -9.06 7.64 -10.92
N GLN A 54 -9.08 8.44 -11.99
CA GLN A 54 -8.52 8.07 -13.28
C GLN A 54 -7.01 7.74 -13.18
N ASN A 55 -6.22 8.54 -12.48
CA ASN A 55 -4.80 8.26 -12.28
C ASN A 55 -4.54 6.91 -11.59
N SER A 56 -5.48 6.42 -10.80
CA SER A 56 -5.33 5.14 -10.10
C SER A 56 -5.58 3.92 -10.99
N PHE A 57 -6.25 4.06 -12.13
CA PHE A 57 -6.32 3.02 -13.15
C PHE A 57 -4.92 2.61 -13.61
N HIS A 58 -4.06 3.61 -13.82
CA HIS A 58 -2.70 3.44 -14.34
C HIS A 58 -1.65 3.18 -13.25
N CYS A 59 -2.08 2.93 -12.01
CA CYS A 59 -1.17 2.61 -10.93
C CYS A 59 -0.48 1.27 -11.18
N CYS A 60 0.84 1.25 -11.25
CA CYS A 60 1.66 0.06 -11.54
C CYS A 60 1.51 -0.52 -12.94
N ASP A 61 1.08 0.25 -13.93
CA ASP A 61 1.05 -0.21 -15.33
C ASP A 61 2.45 -0.34 -15.91
N GLU A 62 3.31 0.62 -15.61
CA GLU A 62 4.68 0.62 -16.07
C GLU A 62 5.60 0.06 -14.98
N MET A 63 6.38 -0.96 -15.33
CA MET A 63 7.44 -1.50 -14.48
C MET A 63 8.80 -1.17 -15.08
N TYR A 64 9.74 -0.78 -14.24
CA TYR A 64 11.09 -0.48 -14.64
C TYR A 64 12.08 -0.99 -13.58
N GLN A 65 13.30 -1.20 -13.98
CA GLN A 65 14.38 -1.61 -13.11
C GLN A 65 15.19 -0.38 -12.69
N ALA A 66 15.31 -0.17 -11.39
CA ALA A 66 16.15 0.86 -10.79
C ALA A 66 16.98 0.24 -9.68
N ASP A 67 18.30 0.47 -9.68
CA ASP A 67 19.23 -0.03 -8.66
C ASP A 67 19.13 -1.54 -8.40
N GLY A 68 18.96 -2.33 -9.47
CA GLY A 68 18.80 -3.79 -9.37
C GLY A 68 17.47 -4.27 -8.79
N LYS A 69 16.53 -3.36 -8.52
CA LYS A 69 15.18 -3.67 -8.01
C LYS A 69 14.13 -3.36 -9.05
N ILE A 70 13.12 -4.23 -9.14
CA ILE A 70 11.95 -3.98 -9.98
C ILE A 70 11.01 -3.06 -9.22
N THR A 71 10.72 -1.91 -9.79
CA THR A 71 9.77 -0.93 -9.27
C THR A 71 8.73 -0.56 -10.32
N SER A 72 7.76 0.27 -9.96
CA SER A 72 6.67 0.66 -10.84
C SER A 72 6.32 2.13 -10.62
N LYS A 73 5.64 2.71 -11.59
CA LYS A 73 5.07 4.05 -11.47
C LYS A 73 3.82 4.01 -10.59
N TYR A 74 3.84 4.73 -9.49
CA TYR A 74 2.77 4.75 -8.48
C TYR A 74 1.96 6.05 -8.55
N CYS A 75 0.63 5.94 -8.43
CA CYS A 75 -0.28 7.10 -8.46
C CYS A 75 -0.27 7.95 -7.18
N LYS A 76 0.31 7.43 -6.09
CA LYS A 76 0.42 8.07 -4.77
C LYS A 76 -0.92 8.41 -4.08
N ASN A 77 -2.05 8.01 -4.62
CA ASN A 77 -3.36 8.24 -4.03
C ASN A 77 -3.53 7.47 -2.71
N ARG A 78 -4.20 8.11 -1.72
CA ARG A 78 -4.41 7.51 -0.40
C ARG A 78 -5.33 6.31 -0.43
N TRP A 79 -6.32 6.29 -1.30
CA TRP A 79 -7.31 5.24 -1.43
C TRP A 79 -6.87 4.13 -2.42
N CYS A 80 -5.76 4.31 -3.15
CA CYS A 80 -5.23 3.26 -4.02
C CYS A 80 -4.63 2.12 -3.19
N PRO A 81 -5.11 0.86 -3.33
CA PRO A 81 -4.64 -0.26 -2.52
C PRO A 81 -3.14 -0.55 -2.67
N GLN A 82 -2.59 -0.38 -3.87
CA GLN A 82 -1.16 -0.55 -4.14
C GLN A 82 -0.31 0.48 -3.40
N CYS A 83 -0.69 1.76 -3.51
CA CYS A 83 0.02 2.84 -2.84
C CYS A 83 -0.12 2.77 -1.32
N GLN A 84 -1.29 2.34 -0.83
CA GLN A 84 -1.54 2.14 0.58
C GLN A 84 -0.65 1.05 1.18
N ARG A 85 -0.48 -0.06 0.48
CA ARG A 85 0.42 -1.15 0.91
C ARG A 85 1.87 -0.66 1.05
N ILE A 86 2.36 0.12 0.08
CA ILE A 86 3.73 0.67 0.12
C ILE A 86 3.87 1.62 1.31
N ARG A 87 2.87 2.49 1.50
CA ARG A 87 2.85 3.46 2.61
C ARG A 87 2.83 2.76 3.96
N MET A 88 2.02 1.72 4.11
CA MET A 88 1.98 0.88 5.32
C MET A 88 3.33 0.21 5.58
N GLY A 89 3.97 -0.37 4.56
CA GLY A 89 5.31 -0.96 4.69
C GLY A 89 6.35 0.06 5.15
N ALA A 90 6.34 1.26 4.58
CA ALA A 90 7.24 2.34 5.00
C ALA A 90 7.00 2.77 6.45
N LEU A 91 5.74 2.88 6.88
CA LEU A 91 5.38 3.19 8.28
C LEU A 91 5.84 2.09 9.24
N ILE A 92 5.57 0.83 8.93
CA ILE A 92 6.00 -0.31 9.75
C ILE A 92 7.52 -0.28 9.91
N ASN A 93 8.27 -0.16 8.82
CA ASN A 93 9.73 -0.13 8.86
C ASN A 93 10.30 1.07 9.65
N ALA A 94 9.59 2.20 9.65
CA ALA A 94 10.01 3.38 10.39
C ALA A 94 9.73 3.29 11.89
N TYR A 95 8.59 2.68 12.27
CA TYR A 95 8.14 2.67 13.65
C TYR A 95 8.43 1.38 14.40
N ALA A 96 8.45 0.21 13.76
CA ALA A 96 8.69 -1.06 14.43
C ALA A 96 9.98 -1.07 15.26
N PRO A 97 11.15 -0.60 14.77
CA PRO A 97 12.37 -0.61 15.56
C PRO A 97 12.33 0.30 16.78
N ARG A 98 11.44 1.29 16.81
CA ARG A 98 11.24 2.17 17.97
C ARG A 98 10.32 1.52 18.98
N LEU A 99 9.21 0.92 18.51
CA LEU A 99 8.24 0.25 19.36
C LEU A 99 8.81 -0.99 20.04
N GLU A 100 9.70 -1.73 19.37
CA GLU A 100 10.38 -2.91 19.93
C GLU A 100 11.31 -2.58 21.10
N LYS A 101 11.76 -1.32 21.22
CA LYS A 101 12.58 -0.86 22.34
C LYS A 101 11.78 -0.55 23.59
N GLU A 102 10.48 -0.33 23.47
CA GLU A 102 9.60 0.04 24.57
C GLU A 102 9.13 -1.20 25.32
N LYS A 103 9.27 -1.18 26.66
CA LYS A 103 8.86 -2.29 27.54
C LYS A 103 7.34 -2.41 27.68
N LYS A 104 6.62 -1.29 27.54
CA LYS A 104 5.15 -1.22 27.65
C LYS A 104 4.62 -0.27 26.59
N LEU A 105 3.62 -0.71 25.85
CA LEU A 105 2.92 0.08 24.85
C LEU A 105 1.49 0.31 25.31
N TYR A 106 1.02 1.54 25.20
CA TYR A 106 -0.35 1.92 25.49
C TYR A 106 -1.01 2.43 24.22
N PHE A 107 -2.19 1.91 23.92
CA PHE A 107 -3.03 2.46 22.85
C PHE A 107 -4.08 3.37 23.49
N ILE A 108 -4.00 4.66 23.17
CA ILE A 108 -4.93 5.66 23.68
C ILE A 108 -5.81 6.12 22.52
N THR A 109 -7.12 5.94 22.65
CA THR A 109 -8.10 6.48 21.71
C THR A 109 -8.73 7.72 22.33
N LEU A 110 -8.50 8.86 21.69
CA LEU A 110 -9.15 10.11 22.05
C LEU A 110 -10.40 10.26 21.18
N THR A 111 -11.57 10.20 21.80
CA THR A 111 -12.85 10.39 21.12
C THR A 111 -13.50 11.67 21.63
N ARG A 112 -14.00 12.50 20.71
CA ARG A 112 -14.92 13.59 21.02
C ARG A 112 -16.35 13.17 20.70
N PRO A 113 -17.36 13.74 21.36
CA PRO A 113 -18.75 13.54 20.97
C PRO A 113 -18.97 13.95 19.50
N ASN A 114 -19.85 13.24 18.81
CA ASN A 114 -20.22 13.61 17.45
C ASN A 114 -20.89 15.00 17.46
N VAL A 115 -20.34 15.92 16.68
CA VAL A 115 -20.89 17.27 16.48
C VAL A 115 -21.54 17.37 15.12
N LYS A 116 -22.54 18.24 15.01
CA LYS A 116 -23.13 18.56 13.70
C LYS A 116 -22.10 19.19 12.80
N ALA A 117 -22.18 18.90 11.49
CA ALA A 117 -21.20 19.39 10.50
C ALA A 117 -21.03 20.92 10.52
N GLU A 118 -22.09 21.64 10.84
CA GLU A 118 -22.10 23.13 10.95
C GLU A 118 -21.23 23.64 12.10
N CYS A 119 -21.14 22.88 13.21
CA CYS A 119 -20.35 23.24 14.40
C CYS A 119 -18.92 22.69 14.37
N LEU A 120 -18.59 21.84 13.39
CA LEU A 120 -17.31 21.11 13.35
C LEU A 120 -16.09 22.08 13.32
N ARG A 121 -16.21 23.18 12.63
CA ARG A 121 -15.13 24.15 12.52
C ARG A 121 -14.81 24.82 13.85
N GLN A 122 -15.83 25.20 14.62
CA GLN A 122 -15.68 25.81 15.92
C GLN A 122 -15.03 24.85 16.92
N GLU A 123 -15.43 23.58 16.88
CA GLU A 123 -14.90 22.52 17.73
C GLU A 123 -13.43 22.13 17.44
N ILE A 124 -12.93 22.41 16.22
CA ILE A 124 -11.55 22.11 15.86
C ILE A 124 -10.62 23.28 16.25
N GLU A 125 -11.16 24.51 16.30
CA GLU A 125 -10.40 25.72 16.63
C GLU A 125 -10.27 25.95 18.15
N GLU A 126 -11.06 25.24 18.98
CA GLU A 126 -10.92 25.17 20.46
C GLU A 126 -9.93 24.06 20.90
#